data_0d984a996fd80a612db8eeb47e27d8e1
#
_entry.id   0d984a996fd80a612db8eeb47e27d8e1
#
_cell.length_a   1.000
_cell.length_b   1.000
_cell.length_c   1.000
_cell.angle_alpha   90.00
_cell.angle_beta   90.00
_cell.angle_gamma   90.00
#
_symmetry.space_group_name_H-M   'P 1'
#
loop_
_entity.id
_entity.type
_entity.pdbx_description
1 polymer ?
#
loop_
_entity_poly.entity_id
_entity_poly.type
_entity_poly.pdbx_seq_one_letter_code
_entity_poly.pdbx_strand_id
1 'polypeptide(L)'
;MVVGASACATLGRATFKEPVVTVQSVAVTGVSLTGSTLEVVLQVANPNRFALDAPGVRYRVEVDTVPVAAGELTERFRVPARDSAVVRLPLSVSFRGLGAAGRSLLMSGTVPYRVRGALTVATPIGSFTHPFDRAGQFSAPPRR
;
A
#
# COMPACT_ATOMS: atom_id res chain seq x y z
N MET A 1 7.83 -0.06 41.29
CA MET A 1 6.88 -0.57 40.31
C MET A 1 6.45 0.57 39.39
N VAL A 2 6.94 0.59 38.18
CA VAL A 2 6.72 1.72 37.27
C VAL A 2 5.51 1.39 36.40
N VAL A 3 4.33 1.42 36.97
CA VAL A 3 3.09 1.09 36.27
C VAL A 3 2.55 2.30 35.50
N GLY A 4 2.84 3.52 35.95
CA GLY A 4 2.26 4.74 35.41
C GLY A 4 2.68 5.04 33.96
N ALA A 5 3.98 4.95 33.69
CA ALA A 5 4.49 5.23 32.32
C ALA A 5 3.99 4.21 31.29
N SER A 6 3.95 2.93 31.70
CA SER A 6 3.43 1.86 30.83
C SER A 6 1.93 2.02 30.59
N ALA A 7 1.18 2.43 31.63
CA ALA A 7 -0.25 2.65 31.51
C ALA A 7 -0.57 3.79 30.52
N CYS A 8 0.21 4.88 30.56
CA CYS A 8 0.00 5.99 29.63
C CYS A 8 0.26 5.60 28.18
N ALA A 9 1.33 4.84 27.95
CA ALA A 9 1.64 4.34 26.61
C ALA A 9 0.56 3.37 26.13
N THR A 10 0.05 2.52 27.00
CA THR A 10 -1.01 1.58 26.67
C THR A 10 -2.32 2.31 26.37
N LEU A 11 -2.65 3.35 27.14
CA LEU A 11 -3.84 4.16 26.90
C LEU A 11 -3.75 4.90 25.57
N GLY A 12 -2.59 5.45 25.22
CA GLY A 12 -2.38 6.10 23.93
C GLY A 12 -2.59 5.14 22.79
N ARG A 13 -2.08 3.92 22.90
CA ARG A 13 -2.29 2.88 21.88
C ARG A 13 -3.73 2.39 21.85
N ALA A 14 -4.40 2.33 22.99
CA ALA A 14 -5.79 1.89 23.08
C ALA A 14 -6.74 2.90 22.45
N THR A 15 -6.40 4.21 22.48
CA THR A 15 -7.23 5.24 21.88
C THR A 15 -6.94 5.43 20.38
N PHE A 16 -5.76 5.02 19.92
CA PHE A 16 -5.41 5.06 18.51
C PHE A 16 -5.72 3.71 17.88
N LYS A 17 -6.61 3.72 16.91
CA LYS A 17 -6.93 2.55 16.10
C LYS A 17 -6.15 2.63 14.81
N GLU A 18 -5.48 1.55 14.45
CA GLU A 18 -4.68 1.50 13.24
C GLU A 18 -5.53 1.69 12.01
N PRO A 19 -5.04 2.49 11.02
CA PRO A 19 -5.76 2.62 9.77
C PRO A 19 -5.77 1.27 9.02
N VAL A 20 -6.86 1.03 8.31
CA VAL A 20 -7.00 -0.20 7.52
C VAL A 20 -6.65 0.14 6.08
N VAL A 21 -5.58 -0.49 5.57
CA VAL A 21 -5.11 -0.29 4.21
C VAL A 21 -5.54 -1.49 3.37
N THR A 22 -6.30 -1.22 2.31
CA THR A 22 -6.73 -2.26 1.37
C THR A 22 -6.34 -1.88 -0.04
N VAL A 23 -5.99 -2.87 -0.85
CA VAL A 23 -5.72 -2.67 -2.27
C VAL A 23 -7.06 -2.77 -3.01
N GLN A 24 -7.50 -1.65 -3.58
CA GLN A 24 -8.74 -1.63 -4.37
C GLN A 24 -8.52 -2.16 -5.76
N SER A 25 -7.44 -1.76 -6.40
CA SER A 25 -7.17 -2.17 -7.77
C SER A 25 -5.70 -2.03 -8.10
N VAL A 26 -5.28 -2.79 -9.10
CA VAL A 26 -4.00 -2.64 -9.77
C VAL A 26 -4.31 -2.54 -11.25
N ALA A 27 -3.94 -1.44 -11.86
CA ALA A 27 -4.27 -1.18 -13.26
C ALA A 27 -3.02 -0.87 -14.06
N VAL A 28 -2.99 -1.33 -15.29
CA VAL A 28 -1.95 -0.96 -16.24
C VAL A 28 -2.29 0.40 -16.83
N THR A 29 -1.41 1.38 -16.65
CA THR A 29 -1.61 2.74 -17.17
C THR A 29 -0.78 3.03 -18.41
N GLY A 30 0.20 2.19 -18.70
CA GLY A 30 1.00 2.33 -19.90
C GLY A 30 1.83 1.10 -20.18
N VAL A 31 2.12 0.86 -21.45
CA VAL A 31 2.94 -0.27 -21.88
C VAL A 31 3.95 0.24 -22.89
N SER A 32 5.20 -0.17 -22.73
CA SER A 32 6.28 0.09 -23.68
C SER A 32 6.97 -1.22 -24.07
N LEU A 33 7.95 -1.13 -24.93
CA LEU A 33 8.72 -2.32 -25.33
C LEU A 33 9.55 -2.91 -24.18
N THR A 34 9.91 -2.09 -23.20
CA THR A 34 10.82 -2.50 -22.13
C THR A 34 10.14 -2.64 -20.77
N GLY A 35 8.90 -2.18 -20.65
CA GLY A 35 8.23 -2.23 -19.36
C GLY A 35 6.81 -1.74 -19.41
N SER A 36 6.26 -1.58 -18.24
CA SER A 36 4.89 -1.14 -18.06
C SER A 36 4.81 -0.21 -16.86
N THR A 37 3.88 0.72 -16.92
CA THR A 37 3.52 1.52 -15.75
C THR A 37 2.21 1.01 -15.20
N LEU A 38 2.16 0.89 -13.89
CA LEU A 38 0.99 0.42 -13.18
C LEU A 38 0.57 1.48 -12.17
N GLU A 39 -0.69 1.46 -11.82
CA GLU A 39 -1.21 2.25 -10.73
C GLU A 39 -1.85 1.33 -9.72
N VAL A 40 -1.34 1.34 -8.49
CA VAL A 40 -1.94 0.64 -7.38
C VAL A 40 -2.82 1.63 -6.63
N VAL A 41 -4.09 1.31 -6.51
CA VAL A 41 -5.05 2.16 -5.79
C VAL A 41 -5.30 1.54 -4.43
N LEU A 42 -4.93 2.29 -3.39
CA LEU A 42 -5.14 1.88 -2.00
C LEU A 42 -6.31 2.68 -1.42
N GLN A 43 -7.08 2.03 -0.58
CA GLN A 43 -8.03 2.71 0.29
C GLN A 43 -7.51 2.67 1.71
N VAL A 44 -7.39 3.83 2.33
CA VAL A 44 -6.97 3.96 3.72
C VAL A 44 -8.18 4.38 4.52
N ALA A 45 -8.66 3.52 5.39
CA ALA A 45 -9.80 3.80 6.25
C ALA A 45 -9.31 4.22 7.62
N ASN A 46 -9.86 5.31 8.12
CA ASN A 46 -9.51 5.86 9.42
C ASN A 46 -10.65 5.60 10.41
N PRO A 47 -10.49 4.66 11.35
CA PRO A 47 -11.52 4.38 12.34
C PRO A 47 -11.50 5.34 13.53
N ASN A 48 -10.60 6.31 13.55
CA ASN A 48 -10.42 7.23 14.67
C ASN A 48 -11.35 8.43 14.58
N ARG A 49 -11.55 9.08 15.70
CA ARG A 49 -12.38 10.30 15.81
C ARG A 49 -11.63 11.56 15.36
N PHE A 50 -10.36 11.43 15.00
CA PHE A 50 -9.53 12.54 14.55
C PHE A 50 -8.96 12.19 13.19
N ALA A 51 -8.61 13.22 12.43
CA ALA A 51 -8.01 13.04 11.11
C ALA A 51 -6.57 12.50 11.23
N LEU A 52 -6.15 11.76 10.23
CA LEU A 52 -4.77 11.28 10.11
C LEU A 52 -4.09 12.06 8.99
N ASP A 53 -2.95 12.64 9.28
CA ASP A 53 -2.12 13.29 8.27
C ASP A 53 -0.96 12.37 7.93
N ALA A 54 -0.87 11.97 6.67
CA ALA A 54 0.18 11.09 6.20
C ALA A 54 1.17 11.88 5.34
N PRO A 55 2.44 12.00 5.78
CA PRO A 55 3.44 12.70 4.98
C PRO A 55 3.89 11.89 3.77
N GLY A 56 3.61 10.60 3.74
CA GLY A 56 3.96 9.77 2.62
C GLY A 56 3.76 8.30 2.90
N VAL A 57 3.98 7.50 1.87
CA VAL A 57 3.87 6.04 1.92
C VAL A 57 5.09 5.45 1.25
N ARG A 58 5.75 4.51 1.91
CA ARG A 58 6.76 3.67 1.27
C ARG A 58 6.12 2.35 0.91
N TYR A 59 6.45 1.86 -0.26
CA TYR A 59 5.83 0.63 -0.75
C TYR A 59 6.79 -0.18 -1.60
N ARG A 60 6.53 -1.47 -1.64
CA ARG A 60 7.22 -2.45 -2.46
C ARG A 60 6.19 -3.39 -3.05
N VAL A 61 6.35 -3.73 -4.31
CA VAL A 61 5.47 -4.67 -4.98
C VAL A 61 6.29 -5.87 -5.42
N GLU A 62 5.78 -7.04 -5.07
CA GLU A 62 6.32 -8.32 -5.53
C GLU A 62 5.30 -8.96 -6.46
N VAL A 63 5.77 -9.56 -7.52
CA VAL A 63 4.96 -10.33 -8.44
C VAL A 63 5.54 -11.73 -8.47
N ASP A 64 4.72 -12.72 -8.12
CA ASP A 64 5.12 -14.12 -8.04
C ASP A 64 6.40 -14.28 -7.20
N THR A 65 6.44 -13.65 -6.01
CA THR A 65 7.55 -13.61 -5.06
C THR A 65 8.79 -12.83 -5.54
N VAL A 66 8.77 -12.26 -6.74
CA VAL A 66 9.89 -11.48 -7.28
C VAL A 66 9.64 -9.99 -7.03
N PRO A 67 10.55 -9.26 -6.37
CA PRO A 67 10.41 -7.82 -6.22
C PRO A 67 10.51 -7.16 -7.60
N VAL A 68 9.49 -6.42 -7.99
CA VAL A 68 9.42 -5.80 -9.32
C VAL A 68 9.41 -4.28 -9.26
N ALA A 69 9.00 -3.71 -8.15
CA ALA A 69 8.94 -2.27 -8.00
C ALA A 69 9.01 -1.89 -6.53
N ALA A 70 9.58 -0.74 -6.28
CA ALA A 70 9.58 -0.10 -4.96
C ALA A 70 9.49 1.40 -5.18
N GLY A 71 8.85 2.09 -4.28
CA GLY A 71 8.72 3.53 -4.41
C GLY A 71 8.31 4.18 -3.11
N GLU A 72 8.21 5.49 -3.21
CA GLU A 72 7.79 6.32 -2.09
C GLU A 72 6.89 7.42 -2.64
N LEU A 73 5.68 7.50 -2.08
CA LEU A 73 4.79 8.62 -2.34
C LEU A 73 5.11 9.68 -1.30
N THR A 74 5.63 10.82 -1.75
CA THR A 74 6.03 11.92 -0.86
C THR A 74 4.96 12.99 -0.71
N GLU A 75 3.89 12.90 -1.47
CA GLU A 75 2.78 13.83 -1.34
C GLU A 75 2.00 13.54 -0.06
N ARG A 76 1.76 14.62 0.70
CA ARG A 76 0.95 14.51 1.90
C ARG A 76 -0.50 14.27 1.53
N PHE A 77 -1.14 13.40 2.30
CA PHE A 77 -2.58 13.23 2.19
C PHE A 77 -3.19 13.16 3.57
N ARG A 78 -4.48 13.43 3.63
CA ARG A 78 -5.22 13.46 4.87
C ARG A 78 -6.38 12.50 4.78
N VAL A 79 -6.55 11.71 5.82
CA VAL A 79 -7.71 10.83 5.96
C VAL A 79 -8.62 11.44 7.04
N PRO A 80 -9.79 11.94 6.70
CA PRO A 80 -10.67 12.54 7.69
C PRO A 80 -11.12 11.54 8.75
N ALA A 81 -11.54 12.04 9.89
CA ALA A 81 -12.05 11.21 10.98
C ALA A 81 -13.22 10.36 10.50
N ARG A 82 -13.21 9.07 10.84
CA ARG A 82 -14.29 8.13 10.51
C ARG A 82 -14.59 8.02 9.03
N ASP A 83 -13.57 8.26 8.20
CA ASP A 83 -13.70 8.28 6.75
C ASP A 83 -12.53 7.55 6.12
N SER A 84 -12.50 7.53 4.80
CA SER A 84 -11.46 6.88 4.01
C SER A 84 -10.89 7.84 3.00
N ALA A 85 -9.65 7.59 2.59
CA ALA A 85 -9.01 8.29 1.49
C ALA A 85 -8.50 7.27 0.48
N VAL A 86 -8.48 7.68 -0.78
CA VAL A 86 -7.94 6.87 -1.86
C VAL A 86 -6.55 7.40 -2.19
N VAL A 87 -5.59 6.51 -2.21
CA VAL A 87 -4.19 6.84 -2.50
C VAL A 87 -3.78 6.08 -3.75
N ARG A 88 -3.22 6.79 -4.72
CA ARG A 88 -2.76 6.21 -5.97
C ARG A 88 -1.24 6.14 -5.97
N LEU A 89 -0.71 4.94 -6.15
CA LEU A 89 0.72 4.68 -6.14
C LEU A 89 1.17 4.34 -7.56
N PRO A 90 1.93 5.22 -8.21
CA PRO A 90 2.46 4.92 -9.54
C PRO A 90 3.66 3.97 -9.43
N LEU A 91 3.72 2.99 -10.31
CA LEU A 91 4.80 2.01 -10.35
C LEU A 91 5.32 1.85 -11.77
N SER A 92 6.62 1.70 -11.90
CA SER A 92 7.23 1.32 -13.16
C SER A 92 7.82 -0.07 -13.03
N VAL A 93 7.45 -0.95 -13.93
CA VAL A 93 7.87 -2.35 -13.91
C VAL A 93 8.65 -2.64 -15.18
N SER A 94 9.87 -3.14 -15.04
CA SER A 94 10.68 -3.57 -16.16
C SER A 94 10.32 -5.01 -16.54
N PHE A 95 10.13 -5.27 -17.82
CA PHE A 95 9.85 -6.64 -18.29
C PHE A 95 11.02 -7.58 -17.99
N ARG A 96 12.24 -7.04 -18.00
CA ARG A 96 13.42 -7.81 -17.63
C ARG A 96 13.35 -8.29 -16.18
N GLY A 97 12.79 -7.44 -15.28
CA GLY A 97 12.63 -7.82 -13.87
C GLY A 97 11.52 -8.84 -13.63
N LEU A 98 10.55 -8.93 -14.54
CA LEU A 98 9.45 -9.89 -14.38
C LEU A 98 9.85 -11.33 -14.66
N GLY A 99 10.71 -11.58 -15.66
CA GLY A 99 11.19 -12.93 -15.95
C GLY A 99 10.08 -13.98 -15.99
N ALA A 100 10.15 -14.95 -15.08
CA ALA A 100 9.20 -16.04 -14.98
C ALA A 100 7.77 -15.55 -14.64
N ALA A 101 7.65 -14.48 -13.85
CA ALA A 101 6.36 -13.94 -13.50
C ALA A 101 5.63 -13.36 -14.73
N GLY A 102 6.37 -12.67 -15.59
CA GLY A 102 5.81 -12.19 -16.85
C GLY A 102 5.36 -13.33 -17.75
N ARG A 103 6.14 -14.41 -17.80
CA ARG A 103 5.77 -15.60 -18.54
C ARG A 103 4.51 -16.25 -17.95
N SER A 104 4.42 -16.36 -16.64
CA SER A 104 3.24 -16.90 -15.97
C SER A 104 1.99 -16.10 -16.29
N LEU A 105 2.09 -14.78 -16.32
CA LEU A 105 0.97 -13.92 -16.68
C LEU A 105 0.51 -14.17 -18.13
N LEU A 106 1.46 -14.35 -19.04
CA LEU A 106 1.14 -14.64 -20.44
C LEU A 106 0.49 -16.01 -20.61
N MET A 107 0.92 -16.99 -19.82
CA MET A 107 0.43 -18.37 -19.92
C MET A 107 -0.91 -18.57 -19.23
N SER A 108 -1.07 -18.05 -18.05
CA SER A 108 -2.26 -18.30 -17.22
C SER A 108 -3.24 -17.13 -17.17
N GLY A 109 -2.81 -15.95 -17.59
CA GLY A 109 -3.62 -14.73 -17.50
C GLY A 109 -3.73 -14.15 -16.10
N THR A 110 -3.20 -14.81 -15.09
CA THR A 110 -3.21 -14.33 -13.72
C THR A 110 -1.85 -14.53 -13.08
N VAL A 111 -1.51 -13.65 -12.15
CA VAL A 111 -0.26 -13.75 -11.40
C VAL A 111 -0.49 -13.21 -10.00
N PRO A 112 0.02 -13.90 -8.97
CA PRO A 112 -0.10 -13.38 -7.61
C PRO A 112 0.82 -12.18 -7.41
N TYR A 113 0.33 -11.20 -6.68
CA TYR A 113 1.11 -10.05 -6.29
C TYR A 113 1.03 -9.82 -4.80
N ARG A 114 1.98 -9.06 -4.29
CA ARG A 114 2.02 -8.66 -2.89
C ARG A 114 2.49 -7.22 -2.81
N VAL A 115 1.72 -6.39 -2.11
CA VAL A 115 2.08 -5.01 -1.85
C VAL A 115 2.43 -4.90 -0.37
N ARG A 116 3.66 -4.51 -0.10
CA ARG A 116 4.14 -4.29 1.25
C ARG A 116 4.58 -2.85 1.40
N GLY A 117 4.38 -2.30 2.56
CA GLY A 117 4.84 -0.96 2.80
C GLY A 117 4.63 -0.52 4.23
N ALA A 118 4.86 0.76 4.45
CA ALA A 118 4.66 1.39 5.73
C ALA A 118 4.01 2.75 5.52
N LEU A 119 2.95 2.99 6.25
CA LEU A 119 2.23 4.25 6.28
C LEU A 119 2.55 4.95 7.59
N THR A 120 3.15 6.12 7.49
CA THR A 120 3.38 6.97 8.65
C THR A 120 2.25 7.97 8.75
N VAL A 121 1.65 8.09 9.91
CA VAL A 121 0.57 9.02 10.15
C VAL A 121 0.87 9.91 11.34
N ALA A 122 0.57 11.17 11.23
CA ALA A 122 0.63 12.13 12.33
C ALA A 122 -0.78 12.32 12.89
N THR A 123 -0.89 12.25 14.20
CA THR A 123 -2.14 12.38 14.93
C THR A 123 -1.96 13.40 16.06
N PRO A 124 -3.06 13.86 16.69
CA PRO A 124 -2.94 14.75 17.85
C PRO A 124 -2.15 14.16 19.01
N ILE A 125 -2.04 12.83 19.09
CA ILE A 125 -1.33 12.15 20.19
C ILE A 125 0.05 11.62 19.77
N GLY A 126 0.51 11.94 18.57
CA GLY A 126 1.85 11.56 18.10
C GLY A 126 1.86 10.99 16.70
N SER A 127 3.04 10.58 16.25
CA SER A 127 3.21 9.95 14.96
C SER A 127 3.34 8.44 15.12
N PHE A 128 2.69 7.71 14.22
CA PHE A 128 2.71 6.24 14.23
C PHE A 128 3.06 5.75 12.83
N THR A 129 3.84 4.68 12.77
CA THR A 129 4.13 4.00 11.51
C THR A 129 3.40 2.66 11.52
N HIS A 130 2.56 2.46 10.51
CA HIS A 130 1.77 1.25 10.37
C HIS A 130 2.27 0.47 9.15
N PRO A 131 2.88 -0.69 9.34
CA PRO A 131 3.24 -1.55 8.21
C PRO A 131 1.99 -2.21 7.63
N PHE A 132 1.97 -2.37 6.33
CA PHE A 132 0.90 -3.09 5.67
C PHE A 132 1.47 -4.12 4.70
N ASP A 133 0.73 -5.20 4.53
CA ASP A 133 1.10 -6.32 3.67
C ASP A 133 -0.20 -6.89 3.11
N ARG A 134 -0.40 -6.74 1.81
CA ARG A 134 -1.60 -7.20 1.14
C ARG A 134 -1.24 -8.02 -0.08
N ALA A 135 -1.90 -9.14 -0.23
CA ALA A 135 -1.71 -10.04 -1.36
C ALA A 135 -3.00 -10.14 -2.17
N GLY A 136 -2.84 -10.39 -3.45
CA GLY A 136 -3.96 -10.57 -4.35
C GLY A 136 -3.50 -11.21 -5.64
N GLN A 137 -4.38 -11.21 -6.63
CA GLN A 137 -4.05 -11.72 -7.95
C GLN A 137 -4.35 -10.64 -9.00
N PHE A 138 -3.37 -10.43 -9.86
CA PHE A 138 -3.51 -9.56 -11.02
C PHE A 138 -3.93 -10.42 -12.21
N SER A 139 -4.97 -9.98 -12.90
CA SER A 139 -5.46 -10.67 -14.09
C SER A 139 -5.28 -9.76 -15.29
N ALA A 140 -4.75 -10.31 -16.38
CA ALA A 140 -4.69 -9.57 -17.63
C ALA A 140 -6.11 -9.31 -18.12
N PRO A 141 -6.36 -8.12 -18.74
CA PRO A 141 -7.66 -7.87 -19.34
C PRO A 141 -7.99 -8.92 -20.39
N PRO A 142 -9.27 -9.34 -20.50
CA PRO A 142 -9.62 -10.32 -21.51
C PRO A 142 -9.34 -9.76 -22.90
N ARG A 143 -8.75 -10.60 -23.73
CA ARG A 143 -8.51 -10.25 -25.13
C ARG A 143 -9.83 -10.29 -25.88
N ARG A 144 -10.06 -9.26 -26.62
CA ARG A 144 -11.19 -9.20 -27.55
C ARG A 144 -10.71 -9.35 -28.98
#